data_ab74cc8689f77403a19daf17cdd9323f
#
_entry.id   ab74cc8689f77403a19daf17cdd9323f
#
_cell.length_a   1.000
_cell.length_b   1.000
_cell.length_c   1.000
_cell.angle_alpha   90.00
_cell.angle_beta   90.00
_cell.angle_gamma   90.00
#
_symmetry.space_group_name_H-M   'P 1'
#
loop_
_entity.id
_entity.type
_entity.pdbx_description
1 polymer ?
#
loop_
_entity_poly.entity_id
_entity_poly.type
_entity_poly.pdbx_seq_one_letter_code
_entity_poly.pdbx_strand_id
1 'polypeptide(L)'
;ELAHDTATLLEAHRLGIMDAVALKLSKFGGLSATRRARDLCLNLGAKMCVECTWGSDIVMSAALHLAAATDPARVLNVCDLSGYVTPRLAPDAPTREAGRIAPPTGPGLGITVDVDRLGPPDMILE
;
A
#
# COMPACT_ATOMS: atom_id res chain seq x y z
N GLU A 1 3.94 -3.97 -12.73
CA GLU A 1 5.10 -4.88 -12.53
C GLU A 1 6.44 -4.25 -12.95
N LEU A 2 6.46 -3.34 -13.93
CA LEU A 2 7.69 -2.69 -14.41
C LEU A 2 8.21 -1.61 -13.42
N ALA A 3 7.33 -0.90 -12.75
CA ALA A 3 7.70 0.15 -11.80
C ALA A 3 8.00 -0.44 -10.41
N HIS A 4 9.25 -0.60 -10.07
CA HIS A 4 9.70 -1.16 -8.79
C HIS A 4 10.66 -0.24 -8.02
N ASP A 5 11.11 0.85 -8.63
CA ASP A 5 11.91 1.89 -8.01
C ASP A 5 11.67 3.26 -8.66
N THR A 6 12.28 4.30 -8.10
CA THR A 6 12.14 5.67 -8.61
C THR A 6 12.83 5.89 -9.95
N ALA A 7 13.87 5.14 -10.28
CA ALA A 7 14.57 5.24 -11.54
C ALA A 7 13.70 4.75 -12.71
N THR A 8 13.03 3.60 -12.52
CA THR A 8 12.08 3.07 -13.51
C THR A 8 10.86 3.97 -13.71
N LEU A 9 10.39 4.65 -12.65
CA LEU A 9 9.32 5.64 -12.77
C LEU A 9 9.75 6.85 -13.62
N LEU A 10 10.94 7.39 -13.37
CA LEU A 10 11.48 8.50 -14.13
C LEU A 10 11.69 8.13 -15.60
N GLU A 11 12.20 6.94 -15.87
CA GLU A 11 12.40 6.47 -17.24
C GLU A 11 11.07 6.28 -17.98
N ALA A 12 10.07 5.68 -17.34
CA ALA A 12 8.73 5.53 -17.91
C ALA A 12 8.08 6.89 -18.22
N HIS A 13 8.26 7.87 -17.34
CA HIS A 13 7.80 9.23 -17.57
C HIS A 13 8.54 9.88 -18.74
N ARG A 14 9.89 9.79 -18.80
CA ARG A 14 10.72 10.32 -19.88
C ARG A 14 10.34 9.76 -21.24
N LEU A 15 9.95 8.49 -21.29
CA LEU A 15 9.50 7.82 -22.52
C LEU A 15 8.05 8.13 -22.90
N GLY A 16 7.30 8.85 -22.05
CA GLY A 16 5.90 9.17 -22.29
C GLY A 16 4.95 7.96 -22.26
N ILE A 17 5.31 6.89 -21.53
CA ILE A 17 4.55 5.64 -21.45
C ILE A 17 3.86 5.44 -20.11
N MET A 18 3.82 6.47 -19.25
CA MET A 18 3.27 6.39 -17.92
C MET A 18 2.24 7.50 -17.66
N ASP A 19 0.96 7.16 -17.68
CA ASP A 19 -0.15 8.02 -17.22
C ASP A 19 -0.56 7.70 -15.78
N ALA A 20 -0.44 6.44 -15.39
CA ALA A 20 -0.74 5.95 -14.06
C ALA A 20 0.21 4.82 -13.66
N VAL A 21 0.37 4.64 -12.34
CA VAL A 21 1.25 3.60 -11.78
C VAL A 21 0.57 2.88 -10.62
N ALA A 22 0.80 1.57 -10.52
CA ALA A 22 0.44 0.78 -9.35
C ALA A 22 1.61 0.79 -8.34
N LEU A 23 1.39 1.47 -7.22
CA LEU A 23 2.34 1.53 -6.11
C LEU A 23 2.11 0.33 -5.18
N LYS A 24 3.05 -0.60 -5.22
CA LYS A 24 3.04 -1.82 -4.40
C LYS A 24 4.11 -1.72 -3.33
N LEU A 25 3.72 -1.71 -2.04
CA LEU A 25 4.66 -1.53 -0.93
C LEU A 25 5.79 -2.56 -0.95
N SER A 26 5.48 -3.81 -1.33
CA SER A 26 6.45 -4.90 -1.45
C SER A 26 7.49 -4.67 -2.55
N LYS A 27 7.11 -4.02 -3.65
CA LYS A 27 8.02 -3.76 -4.78
C LYS A 27 8.99 -2.62 -4.50
N PHE A 28 8.54 -1.58 -3.80
CA PHE A 28 9.37 -0.43 -3.46
C PHE A 28 10.21 -0.62 -2.19
N GLY A 29 10.01 -1.72 -1.44
CA GLY A 29 10.78 -2.00 -0.22
C GLY A 29 10.21 -1.33 1.04
N GLY A 30 8.90 -1.24 1.15
CA GLY A 30 8.18 -0.78 2.33
C GLY A 30 7.60 0.63 2.21
N LEU A 31 6.93 1.08 3.29
CA LEU A 31 6.11 2.29 3.30
C LEU A 31 6.90 3.56 2.98
N SER A 32 8.09 3.74 3.59
CA SER A 32 8.91 4.94 3.39
C SER A 32 9.42 5.09 1.96
N ALA A 33 9.82 3.99 1.32
CA ALA A 33 10.25 3.99 -0.08
C ALA A 33 9.07 4.23 -1.02
N THR A 34 7.92 3.61 -0.75
CA THR A 34 6.69 3.81 -1.54
C THR A 34 6.17 5.25 -1.41
N ARG A 35 6.32 5.88 -0.23
CA ARG A 35 5.99 7.30 -0.04
C ARG A 35 6.85 8.19 -0.95
N ARG A 36 8.17 7.94 -1.04
CA ARG A 36 9.04 8.69 -1.96
C ARG A 36 8.62 8.51 -3.43
N ALA A 37 8.26 7.30 -3.81
CA ALA A 37 7.73 7.01 -5.15
C ALA A 37 6.40 7.75 -5.41
N ARG A 38 5.49 7.77 -4.41
CA ARG A 38 4.25 8.54 -4.45
C ARG A 38 4.52 10.03 -4.65
N ASP A 39 5.45 10.62 -3.89
CA ASP A 39 5.81 12.04 -3.98
C ASP A 39 6.38 12.38 -5.36
N LEU A 40 7.20 11.48 -5.91
CA LEU A 40 7.66 11.60 -7.31
C LEU A 40 6.49 11.58 -8.30
N CYS A 41 5.57 10.63 -8.18
CA CYS A 41 4.38 10.56 -9.05
C CYS A 41 3.53 11.83 -8.99
N LEU A 42 3.36 12.42 -7.79
CA LEU A 42 2.66 13.70 -7.63
C LEU A 42 3.35 14.81 -8.42
N ASN A 43 4.68 14.93 -8.33
CA ASN A 43 5.47 15.93 -9.06
C ASN A 43 5.41 15.72 -10.58
N LEU A 44 5.35 14.47 -11.04
CA LEU A 44 5.25 14.12 -12.46
C LEU A 44 3.80 14.20 -13.00
N GLY A 45 2.82 14.49 -12.15
CA GLY A 45 1.42 14.57 -12.55
C GLY A 45 0.76 13.20 -12.81
N ALA A 46 1.42 12.10 -12.50
CA ALA A 46 0.90 10.75 -12.69
C ALA A 46 -0.23 10.41 -11.69
N LYS A 47 -1.16 9.59 -12.13
CA LYS A 47 -2.18 8.98 -11.24
C LYS A 47 -1.66 7.69 -10.63
N MET A 48 -2.25 7.27 -9.51
CA MET A 48 -1.77 6.12 -8.75
C MET A 48 -2.89 5.19 -8.32
N CYS A 49 -2.63 3.89 -8.41
CA CYS A 49 -3.32 2.86 -7.63
C CYS A 49 -2.39 2.47 -6.49
N VAL A 50 -2.90 2.31 -5.27
CA VAL A 50 -2.12 1.80 -4.14
C VAL A 50 -2.55 0.37 -3.85
N GLU A 51 -1.59 -0.57 -3.84
CA GLU A 51 -1.91 -1.99 -3.72
C GLU A 51 -1.28 -2.63 -2.50
N CYS A 52 -2.05 -3.47 -1.79
CA CYS A 52 -1.58 -4.24 -0.64
C CYS A 52 -0.82 -5.52 -1.01
N THR A 53 -0.90 -5.99 -2.25
CA THR A 53 -0.17 -7.18 -2.75
C THR A 53 -0.24 -8.43 -1.87
N TRP A 54 -1.42 -8.79 -1.36
CA TRP A 54 -1.67 -9.97 -0.50
C TRP A 54 -0.94 -9.92 0.85
N GLY A 55 -0.47 -8.76 1.29
CA GLY A 55 0.31 -8.58 2.51
C GLY A 55 -0.53 -8.53 3.80
N SER A 56 -1.71 -9.14 3.82
CA SER A 56 -2.63 -9.18 4.96
C SER A 56 -3.14 -7.80 5.40
N ASP A 57 -3.81 -7.76 6.55
CA ASP A 57 -4.31 -6.54 7.19
C ASP A 57 -3.20 -5.53 7.49
N ILE A 58 -1.97 -6.01 7.71
CA ILE A 58 -0.79 -5.19 8.03
C ILE A 58 -0.45 -4.30 6.83
N VAL A 59 -0.24 -4.91 5.67
CA VAL A 59 0.12 -4.17 4.45
C VAL A 59 -1.07 -3.37 3.93
N MET A 60 -2.30 -3.89 4.08
CA MET A 60 -3.51 -3.15 3.71
C MET A 60 -3.65 -1.86 4.53
N SER A 61 -3.44 -1.90 5.85
CA SER A 61 -3.49 -0.70 6.70
C SER A 61 -2.42 0.32 6.28
N ALA A 62 -1.21 -0.12 5.98
CA ALA A 62 -0.16 0.77 5.47
C ALA A 62 -0.52 1.39 4.11
N ALA A 63 -1.14 0.61 3.21
CA ALA A 63 -1.61 1.11 1.91
C ALA A 63 -2.72 2.15 2.06
N LEU A 64 -3.65 1.92 3.00
CA LEU A 64 -4.72 2.88 3.32
C LEU A 64 -4.19 4.21 3.85
N HIS A 65 -3.20 4.17 4.76
CA HIS A 65 -2.54 5.38 5.26
C HIS A 65 -1.82 6.15 4.15
N LEU A 66 -1.11 5.44 3.27
CA LEU A 66 -0.44 6.07 2.13
C LEU A 66 -1.45 6.73 1.19
N ALA A 67 -2.53 6.05 0.86
CA ALA A 67 -3.57 6.58 -0.02
C ALA A 67 -4.30 7.78 0.62
N ALA A 68 -4.66 7.70 1.91
CA ALA A 68 -5.33 8.78 2.64
C ALA A 68 -4.45 10.03 2.78
N ALA A 69 -3.12 9.85 2.81
CA ALA A 69 -2.15 10.96 2.83
C ALA A 69 -1.77 11.46 1.42
N THR A 70 -2.48 11.04 0.39
CA THR A 70 -2.22 11.40 -1.02
C THR A 70 -3.36 12.27 -1.54
N ASP A 71 -3.07 13.23 -2.40
CA ASP A 71 -4.09 14.04 -3.07
C ASP A 71 -5.14 13.11 -3.74
N PRO A 72 -6.42 13.19 -3.33
CA PRO A 72 -7.46 12.30 -3.86
C PRO A 72 -7.66 12.44 -5.37
N ALA A 73 -7.33 13.59 -5.98
CA ALA A 73 -7.38 13.77 -7.42
C ALA A 73 -6.35 12.91 -8.17
N ARG A 74 -5.35 12.40 -7.47
CA ARG A 74 -4.28 11.56 -8.01
C ARG A 74 -4.40 10.08 -7.66
N VAL A 75 -5.29 9.72 -6.75
CA VAL A 75 -5.56 8.32 -6.39
C VAL A 75 -6.72 7.79 -7.22
N LEU A 76 -6.45 6.79 -8.05
CA LEU A 76 -7.48 6.10 -8.83
C LEU A 76 -8.27 5.13 -7.95
N ASN A 77 -7.56 4.32 -7.19
CA ASN A 77 -8.14 3.37 -6.24
C ASN A 77 -7.10 2.88 -5.23
N VAL A 78 -7.59 2.17 -4.21
CA VAL A 78 -6.78 1.32 -3.33
C VAL A 78 -7.22 -0.12 -3.59
N CYS A 79 -6.29 -0.97 -4.03
CA CYS A 79 -6.58 -2.36 -4.30
C CYS A 79 -6.46 -3.18 -3.02
N ASP A 80 -7.60 -3.61 -2.49
CA ASP A 80 -7.70 -4.47 -1.31
C ASP A 80 -7.76 -5.94 -1.74
N LEU A 81 -6.61 -6.61 -1.70
CA LEU A 81 -6.50 -8.05 -1.89
C LEU A 81 -6.63 -8.82 -0.56
N SER A 82 -6.52 -8.15 0.58
CA SER A 82 -6.65 -8.77 1.90
C SER A 82 -8.07 -9.29 2.14
N GLY A 83 -9.08 -8.70 1.50
CA GLY A 83 -10.46 -9.18 1.57
C GLY A 83 -10.68 -10.60 1.02
N TYR A 84 -9.71 -11.15 0.27
CA TYR A 84 -9.74 -12.51 -0.24
C TYR A 84 -8.96 -13.51 0.62
N VAL A 85 -8.33 -13.05 1.70
CA VAL A 85 -7.47 -13.87 2.56
C VAL A 85 -8.18 -14.19 3.87
N THR A 86 -8.19 -15.46 4.25
CA THR A 86 -8.66 -15.96 5.56
C THR A 86 -7.60 -16.88 6.15
N PRO A 87 -7.36 -16.82 7.48
CA PRO A 87 -7.95 -15.92 8.46
C PRO A 87 -7.39 -14.50 8.42
N ARG A 88 -8.18 -13.54 8.95
CA ARG A 88 -7.70 -12.16 9.18
C ARG A 88 -6.67 -12.17 10.32
N LEU A 89 -5.57 -11.38 10.14
CA LEU A 89 -4.51 -11.26 11.15
C LEU A 89 -4.81 -10.18 12.20
N ALA A 90 -5.68 -9.22 11.87
CA ALA A 90 -6.11 -8.18 12.78
C ALA A 90 -7.64 -8.13 12.80
N PRO A 91 -8.28 -8.57 13.91
CA PRO A 91 -9.75 -8.56 14.02
C PRO A 91 -10.37 -7.16 13.91
N ASP A 92 -9.61 -6.13 14.30
CA ASP A 92 -9.98 -4.72 14.28
C ASP A 92 -9.57 -3.99 12.97
N ALA A 93 -9.02 -4.71 12.00
CA ALA A 93 -8.67 -4.12 10.72
C ALA A 93 -9.92 -3.63 9.97
N PRO A 94 -9.81 -2.49 9.28
CA PRO A 94 -10.96 -1.90 8.60
C PRO A 94 -11.54 -2.85 7.54
N THR A 95 -12.86 -2.78 7.41
CA THR A 95 -13.62 -3.55 6.44
C THR A 95 -14.16 -2.66 5.33
N ARG A 96 -14.46 -3.28 4.19
CA ARG A 96 -15.02 -2.57 3.05
C ARG A 96 -16.51 -2.35 3.26
N GLU A 97 -16.95 -1.09 3.16
CA GLU A 97 -18.35 -0.69 3.21
C GLU A 97 -18.71 0.11 1.94
N ALA A 98 -19.71 -0.32 1.21
CA ALA A 98 -20.15 0.32 -0.03
C ALA A 98 -18.98 0.64 -1.00
N GLY A 99 -18.00 -0.26 -1.14
CA GLY A 99 -16.84 -0.09 -2.02
C GLY A 99 -15.74 0.81 -1.46
N ARG A 100 -15.83 1.25 -0.21
CA ARG A 100 -14.86 2.14 0.45
C ARG A 100 -14.30 1.48 1.70
N ILE A 101 -13.07 1.85 2.06
CA ILE A 101 -12.41 1.45 3.31
C ILE A 101 -11.84 2.73 3.93
N ALA A 102 -12.20 3.01 5.18
CA ALA A 102 -11.59 4.10 5.93
C ALA A 102 -10.20 3.67 6.46
N PRO A 103 -9.19 4.55 6.45
CA PRO A 103 -7.92 4.24 7.10
C PRO A 103 -8.14 4.12 8.62
N PRO A 104 -7.40 3.23 9.31
CA PRO A 104 -7.44 3.15 10.77
C PRO A 104 -6.97 4.48 11.41
N THR A 105 -7.45 4.78 12.61
CA THR A 105 -7.15 6.05 13.31
C THR A 105 -6.27 5.88 14.55
N GLY A 106 -5.95 4.64 14.94
CA GLY A 106 -5.09 4.35 16.09
C GLY A 106 -3.60 4.63 15.83
N PRO A 107 -2.75 4.54 16.86
CA PRO A 107 -1.31 4.68 16.74
C PRO A 107 -0.67 3.67 15.77
N GLY A 108 0.43 4.04 15.13
CA GLY A 108 1.13 3.17 14.19
C GLY A 108 0.29 2.86 12.94
N LEU A 109 0.04 1.59 12.68
CA LEU A 109 -0.86 1.15 11.61
C LEU A 109 -2.35 1.23 12.00
N GLY A 110 -2.65 1.52 13.28
CA GLY A 110 -4.00 1.66 13.79
C GLY A 110 -4.78 0.35 13.87
N ILE A 111 -4.10 -0.79 13.90
CA ILE A 111 -4.65 -2.13 14.04
C ILE A 111 -3.89 -2.93 15.10
N THR A 112 -4.53 -3.94 15.68
CA THR A 112 -3.93 -4.87 16.64
C THR A 112 -3.74 -6.22 15.96
N VAL A 113 -2.49 -6.59 15.71
CA VAL A 113 -2.16 -7.87 15.06
C VAL A 113 -2.26 -9.01 16.09
N ASP A 114 -3.02 -10.03 15.75
CA ASP A 114 -3.08 -11.29 16.50
C ASP A 114 -1.84 -12.13 16.13
N VAL A 115 -0.78 -11.99 16.92
CA VAL A 115 0.51 -12.63 16.64
C VAL A 115 0.44 -14.16 16.77
N ASP A 116 -0.50 -14.70 17.54
CA ASP A 116 -0.66 -16.15 17.69
C ASP A 116 -1.10 -16.80 16.36
N ARG A 117 -1.81 -16.05 15.54
CA ARG A 117 -2.19 -16.50 14.19
C ARG A 117 -1.05 -16.55 13.19
N LEU A 118 0.05 -15.86 13.46
CA LEU A 118 1.23 -15.91 12.60
C LEU A 118 2.07 -17.18 12.82
N GLY A 119 1.89 -17.85 13.97
CA GLY A 119 2.72 -18.96 14.39
C GLY A 119 4.13 -18.51 14.84
N PRO A 120 5.04 -19.45 15.09
CA PRO A 120 6.41 -19.11 15.49
C PRO A 120 7.15 -18.40 14.35
N PRO A 121 8.02 -17.41 14.68
CA PRO A 121 8.80 -16.71 13.67
C PRO A 121 9.86 -17.63 13.04
N ASP A 122 10.01 -17.56 11.73
CA ASP A 122 11.07 -18.27 11.01
C ASP A 122 12.45 -17.65 11.25
N MET A 123 12.49 -16.34 11.57
CA MET A 123 13.72 -15.59 11.84
C MET A 123 13.43 -14.44 12.79
N ILE A 124 14.33 -14.22 13.74
CA ILE A 124 14.35 -13.05 14.63
C ILE A 124 15.61 -12.26 14.32
N LEU A 125 15.46 -10.99 13.99
CA LEU A 125 16.58 -10.05 13.80
C LEU A 125 16.76 -9.25 15.11
N GLU A 126 17.96 -9.30 15.70
CA GLU A 126 18.34 -8.52 16.88
C GLU A 126 18.94 -7.16 16.49
#